data_6cf6b694a75c8899902e42c642772b83
#
_entry.id   6cf6b694a75c8899902e42c642772b83
#
_cell.length_a   1.000
_cell.length_b   1.000
_cell.length_c   1.000
_cell.angle_alpha   90.00
_cell.angle_beta   90.00
_cell.angle_gamma   90.00
#
_symmetry.space_group_name_H-M   'P 1'
#
loop_
_entity.id
_entity.type
_entity.pdbx_description
1 polymer ?
#
loop_
_entity_poly.entity_id
_entity_poly.type
_entity_poly.pdbx_seq_one_letter_code
_entity_poly.pdbx_strand_id
1 'polypeptide(L)'
;MYGVFGVLFAFILLALGLIQMFTYRATPEAQETWNIAAFEQKNNWTHFEVTGEKKGTLLFYTGALVEPQAYAKLADGLAKEGIEVYIISSKLNLPVLDNGTMATIVKEEHLDKVFIGGHSLGGVVSTVEAKQLEEMNKVAGLILLASYPDQSTDISDTQI
;
A
#
# COMPACT_ATOMS: atom_id res chain seq x y z
N MET A 1 -34.24 1.08 23.86
CA MET A 1 -32.75 1.12 23.80
C MET A 1 -32.19 -0.05 22.99
N TYR A 2 -32.60 -1.29 23.19
CA TYR A 2 -32.11 -2.48 22.45
C TYR A 2 -32.38 -2.45 20.93
N GLY A 3 -33.47 -1.85 20.47
CA GLY A 3 -33.80 -1.76 19.05
C GLY A 3 -32.82 -0.92 18.22
N VAL A 4 -32.33 0.20 18.76
CA VAL A 4 -31.36 1.08 18.07
C VAL A 4 -30.03 0.39 17.91
N PHE A 5 -29.55 -0.33 18.94
CA PHE A 5 -28.31 -1.10 18.86
C PHE A 5 -28.41 -2.24 17.83
N GLY A 6 -29.56 -2.92 17.75
CA GLY A 6 -29.79 -3.98 16.77
C GLY A 6 -29.76 -3.45 15.32
N VAL A 7 -30.41 -2.31 15.07
CA VAL A 7 -30.39 -1.66 13.77
C VAL A 7 -29.00 -1.22 13.35
N LEU A 8 -28.26 -0.56 14.27
CA LEU A 8 -26.86 -0.13 14.02
C LEU A 8 -25.97 -1.33 13.69
N PHE A 9 -26.08 -2.41 14.47
CA PHE A 9 -25.32 -3.63 14.25
C PHE A 9 -25.62 -4.25 12.87
N ALA A 10 -26.90 -4.30 12.48
CA ALA A 10 -27.29 -4.79 11.14
C ALA A 10 -26.72 -3.92 10.01
N PHE A 11 -26.68 -2.59 10.16
CA PHE A 11 -26.05 -1.69 9.20
C PHE A 11 -24.53 -1.93 9.08
N ILE A 12 -23.85 -2.16 10.20
CA ILE A 12 -22.40 -2.47 10.21
C ILE A 12 -22.16 -3.78 9.45
N LEU A 13 -22.94 -4.83 9.74
CA LEU A 13 -22.78 -6.12 9.04
C LEU A 13 -23.07 -5.99 7.54
N LEU A 14 -24.08 -5.22 7.16
CA LEU A 14 -24.38 -4.94 5.77
C LEU A 14 -23.21 -4.21 5.09
N ALA A 15 -22.68 -3.16 5.72
CA ALA A 15 -21.54 -2.40 5.19
C ALA A 15 -20.31 -3.29 5.01
N LEU A 16 -19.97 -4.13 5.99
CA LEU A 16 -18.86 -5.08 5.91
C LEU A 16 -19.10 -6.11 4.79
N GLY A 17 -20.34 -6.59 4.64
CA GLY A 17 -20.71 -7.51 3.56
C GLY A 17 -20.55 -6.87 2.18
N LEU A 18 -20.96 -5.60 2.02
CA LEU A 18 -20.77 -4.84 0.78
C LEU A 18 -19.28 -4.63 0.47
N ILE A 19 -18.46 -4.25 1.47
CA ILE A 19 -17.01 -4.11 1.30
C ILE A 19 -16.42 -5.42 0.77
N GLN A 20 -16.74 -6.56 1.37
CA GLN A 20 -16.26 -7.87 0.94
C GLN A 20 -16.76 -8.25 -0.47
N MET A 21 -18.00 -7.91 -0.81
CA MET A 21 -18.58 -8.18 -2.12
C MET A 21 -17.93 -7.38 -3.25
N PHE A 22 -17.53 -6.12 -2.97
CA PHE A 22 -16.91 -5.24 -3.95
C PHE A 22 -15.38 -5.29 -3.93
N THR A 23 -14.76 -6.08 -3.05
CA THR A 23 -13.31 -6.25 -3.04
C THR A 23 -12.85 -7.05 -4.26
N TYR A 24 -11.96 -6.45 -5.04
CA TYR A 24 -11.26 -7.10 -6.14
C TYR A 24 -10.24 -8.10 -5.60
N ARG A 25 -10.44 -9.36 -5.93
CA ARG A 25 -9.60 -10.45 -5.46
C ARG A 25 -8.41 -10.67 -6.37
N ALA A 26 -7.33 -11.19 -5.79
CA ALA A 26 -6.17 -11.62 -6.55
C ALA A 26 -6.53 -12.81 -7.46
N THR A 27 -5.94 -12.82 -8.65
CA THR A 27 -6.04 -14.00 -9.53
C THR A 27 -5.28 -15.19 -8.93
N PRO A 28 -5.58 -16.43 -9.33
CA PRO A 28 -4.84 -17.62 -8.86
C PRO A 28 -3.33 -17.47 -9.07
N GLU A 29 -2.89 -16.93 -10.20
CA GLU A 29 -1.48 -16.73 -10.51
C GLU A 29 -0.82 -15.66 -9.63
N ALA A 30 -1.55 -14.59 -9.30
CA ALA A 30 -1.05 -13.56 -8.38
C ALA A 30 -0.95 -14.12 -6.96
N GLN A 31 -1.92 -14.93 -6.53
CA GLN A 31 -1.90 -15.61 -5.24
C GLN A 31 -0.74 -16.61 -5.13
N GLU A 32 -0.47 -17.39 -6.20
CA GLU A 32 0.68 -18.28 -6.25
C GLU A 32 1.99 -17.49 -6.15
N THR A 33 2.13 -16.41 -6.93
CA THR A 33 3.31 -15.54 -6.86
C THR A 33 3.50 -14.98 -5.45
N TRP A 34 2.43 -14.52 -4.80
CA TRP A 34 2.48 -14.03 -3.42
C TRP A 34 3.02 -15.08 -2.45
N ASN A 35 2.51 -16.31 -2.53
CA ASN A 35 2.89 -17.40 -1.63
C ASN A 35 4.36 -17.85 -1.80
N ILE A 36 4.95 -17.63 -3.00
CA ILE A 36 6.32 -18.05 -3.32
C ILE A 36 7.31 -16.90 -3.10
N ALA A 37 6.97 -15.69 -3.53
CA ALA A 37 7.89 -14.57 -3.63
C ALA A 37 7.85 -13.61 -2.43
N ALA A 38 6.78 -13.62 -1.63
CA ALA A 38 6.72 -12.81 -0.41
C ALA A 38 7.72 -13.33 0.62
N PHE A 39 8.71 -12.48 0.97
CA PHE A 39 9.78 -12.86 1.90
C PHE A 39 9.29 -12.82 3.35
N GLU A 40 8.68 -11.70 3.75
CA GLU A 40 8.18 -11.50 5.10
C GLU A 40 6.81 -10.82 5.06
N GLN A 41 5.89 -11.30 5.88
CA GLN A 41 4.60 -10.68 6.08
C GLN A 41 4.48 -10.19 7.52
N LYS A 42 4.35 -8.87 7.68
CA LYS A 42 4.01 -8.22 8.95
C LYS A 42 2.51 -7.86 8.99
N ASN A 43 2.06 -7.27 10.09
CA ASN A 43 0.63 -7.01 10.33
C ASN A 43 -0.06 -6.21 9.22
N ASN A 44 0.64 -5.23 8.62
CA ASN A 44 0.08 -4.29 7.66
C ASN A 44 0.96 -4.05 6.42
N TRP A 45 2.00 -4.84 6.19
CA TRP A 45 2.75 -4.88 4.92
C TRP A 45 3.37 -6.23 4.65
N THR A 46 3.67 -6.47 3.40
CA THR A 46 4.39 -7.64 2.92
C THR A 46 5.61 -7.20 2.15
N HIS A 47 6.76 -7.76 2.49
CA HIS A 47 8.05 -7.47 1.92
C HIS A 47 8.38 -8.46 0.80
N PHE A 48 8.84 -7.93 -0.34
CA PHE A 48 9.42 -8.66 -1.47
C PHE A 48 10.88 -8.27 -1.59
N GLU A 49 11.76 -9.19 -1.18
CA GLU A 49 13.20 -8.96 -1.14
C GLU A 49 13.84 -9.11 -2.52
N VAL A 50 14.89 -8.33 -2.80
CA VAL A 50 15.69 -8.50 -4.01
C VAL A 50 16.63 -9.70 -3.89
N THR A 51 16.80 -10.44 -5.00
CA THR A 51 17.70 -11.61 -5.05
C THR A 51 19.11 -11.27 -5.53
N GLY A 52 19.42 -9.98 -5.77
CA GLY A 52 20.69 -9.52 -6.30
C GLY A 52 21.10 -8.15 -5.75
N GLU A 53 21.70 -7.33 -6.60
CA GLU A 53 22.09 -5.97 -6.22
C GLU A 53 20.86 -5.09 -6.03
N LYS A 54 20.71 -4.52 -4.84
CA LYS A 54 19.61 -3.60 -4.51
C LYS A 54 19.87 -2.23 -5.13
N LYS A 55 18.97 -1.79 -5.99
CA LYS A 55 18.99 -0.48 -6.67
C LYS A 55 18.08 0.55 -6.01
N GLY A 56 17.08 0.09 -5.25
CA GLY A 56 16.12 0.97 -4.58
C GLY A 56 15.08 0.21 -3.77
N THR A 57 14.23 0.96 -3.09
CA THR A 57 13.11 0.42 -2.30
C THR A 57 11.84 1.18 -2.65
N LEU A 58 10.74 0.47 -2.88
CA LEU A 58 9.41 1.01 -3.12
C LEU A 58 8.46 0.65 -1.98
N LEU A 59 7.85 1.66 -1.38
CA LEU A 59 6.71 1.50 -0.47
C LEU A 59 5.43 1.76 -1.27
N PHE A 60 4.51 0.79 -1.32
CA PHE A 60 3.40 0.83 -2.24
C PHE A 60 2.05 0.57 -1.57
N TYR A 61 1.15 1.54 -1.64
CA TYR A 61 -0.25 1.39 -1.26
C TYR A 61 -1.07 0.77 -2.38
N THR A 62 -1.90 -0.20 -2.03
CA THR A 62 -2.86 -0.83 -2.95
C THR A 62 -3.99 0.14 -3.31
N GLY A 63 -4.78 -0.16 -4.33
CA GLY A 63 -6.02 0.55 -4.61
C GLY A 63 -7.10 0.24 -3.57
N ALA A 64 -8.12 1.12 -3.46
CA ALA A 64 -9.27 0.86 -2.61
C ALA A 64 -9.99 -0.42 -3.05
N LEU A 65 -10.36 -1.24 -2.06
CA LEU A 65 -11.06 -2.52 -2.26
C LEU A 65 -10.32 -3.48 -3.21
N VAL A 66 -8.98 -3.46 -3.19
CA VAL A 66 -8.14 -4.42 -3.92
C VAL A 66 -7.30 -5.20 -2.92
N GLU A 67 -7.33 -6.53 -3.02
CA GLU A 67 -6.50 -7.40 -2.20
C GLU A 67 -5.00 -7.13 -2.47
N PRO A 68 -4.16 -7.04 -1.44
CA PRO A 68 -2.71 -6.82 -1.60
C PRO A 68 -2.04 -7.84 -2.52
N GLN A 69 -2.49 -9.08 -2.49
CA GLN A 69 -2.01 -10.18 -3.33
C GLN A 69 -2.17 -9.92 -4.83
N ALA A 70 -3.11 -9.05 -5.23
CA ALA A 70 -3.27 -8.67 -6.63
C ALA A 70 -2.04 -7.96 -7.22
N TYR A 71 -1.18 -7.40 -6.36
CA TYR A 71 0.05 -6.71 -6.75
C TYR A 71 1.31 -7.61 -6.68
N ALA A 72 1.16 -8.91 -6.36
CA ALA A 72 2.28 -9.83 -6.20
C ALA A 72 3.20 -9.88 -7.43
N LYS A 73 2.63 -9.94 -8.63
CA LYS A 73 3.42 -9.98 -9.89
C LYS A 73 4.18 -8.68 -10.14
N LEU A 74 3.62 -7.54 -9.77
CA LEU A 74 4.30 -6.25 -9.83
C LEU A 74 5.49 -6.24 -8.88
N ALA A 75 5.27 -6.63 -7.61
CA ALA A 75 6.29 -6.62 -6.59
C ALA A 75 7.43 -7.61 -6.90
N ASP A 76 7.10 -8.86 -7.29
CA ASP A 76 8.07 -9.88 -7.68
C ASP A 76 8.88 -9.45 -8.91
N GLY A 77 8.21 -8.85 -9.93
CA GLY A 77 8.88 -8.34 -11.11
C GLY A 77 9.88 -7.22 -10.79
N LEU A 78 9.49 -6.27 -9.94
CA LEU A 78 10.36 -5.20 -9.48
C LEU A 78 11.53 -5.74 -8.62
N ALA A 79 11.26 -6.69 -7.74
CA ALA A 79 12.29 -7.32 -6.91
C ALA A 79 13.36 -8.02 -7.76
N LYS A 80 12.96 -8.71 -8.83
CA LYS A 80 13.90 -9.32 -9.81
C LYS A 80 14.76 -8.30 -10.54
N GLU A 81 14.27 -7.08 -10.72
CA GLU A 81 15.02 -5.97 -11.33
C GLU A 81 15.87 -5.16 -10.32
N GLY A 82 15.88 -5.56 -9.06
CA GLY A 82 16.67 -4.94 -8.01
C GLY A 82 15.93 -3.87 -7.19
N ILE A 83 14.62 -3.77 -7.32
CA ILE A 83 13.79 -2.85 -6.52
C ILE A 83 13.06 -3.66 -5.44
N GLU A 84 13.47 -3.49 -4.21
CA GLU A 84 12.80 -4.05 -3.05
C GLU A 84 11.41 -3.43 -2.87
N VAL A 85 10.38 -4.23 -2.58
CA VAL A 85 9.01 -3.73 -2.53
C VAL A 85 8.32 -4.10 -1.23
N TYR A 86 7.69 -3.11 -0.62
CA TYR A 86 6.80 -3.28 0.52
C TYR A 86 5.36 -2.97 0.09
N ILE A 87 4.55 -4.01 -0.06
CA ILE A 87 3.10 -3.85 -0.34
C ILE A 87 2.36 -3.62 0.97
N ILE A 88 1.69 -2.48 1.08
CA ILE A 88 0.95 -2.10 2.29
C ILE A 88 -0.45 -2.69 2.24
N SER A 89 -0.78 -3.46 3.27
CA SER A 89 -2.08 -4.15 3.44
C SER A 89 -2.97 -3.31 4.35
N SER A 90 -3.82 -2.50 3.77
CA SER A 90 -4.67 -1.58 4.52
C SER A 90 -5.90 -2.26 5.13
N LYS A 91 -6.36 -1.75 6.28
CA LYS A 91 -7.60 -2.20 6.92
C LYS A 91 -8.76 -2.13 5.95
N LEU A 92 -9.53 -3.20 5.84
CA LEU A 92 -10.66 -3.34 4.93
C LEU A 92 -10.29 -3.07 3.45
N ASN A 93 -9.02 -3.19 3.07
CA ASN A 93 -8.49 -2.78 1.76
C ASN A 93 -8.81 -1.32 1.42
N LEU A 94 -8.78 -0.44 2.41
CA LEU A 94 -9.03 1.00 2.27
C LEU A 94 -7.80 1.80 2.72
N PRO A 95 -6.92 2.25 1.82
CA PRO A 95 -5.67 2.95 2.14
C PRO A 95 -5.85 4.15 3.09
N VAL A 96 -6.95 4.88 2.98
CA VAL A 96 -7.24 6.03 3.84
C VAL A 96 -7.36 5.68 5.34
N LEU A 97 -7.50 4.40 5.69
CA LEU A 97 -7.56 3.94 7.08
C LEU A 97 -6.18 3.62 7.68
N ASP A 98 -5.11 3.73 6.89
CA ASP A 98 -3.75 3.35 7.28
C ASP A 98 -2.71 4.45 7.01
N ASN A 99 -3.09 5.69 7.17
CA ASN A 99 -2.18 6.82 7.03
C ASN A 99 -1.03 6.74 8.06
N GLY A 100 0.22 6.97 7.60
CA GLY A 100 1.44 6.91 8.42
C GLY A 100 2.16 5.55 8.40
N THR A 101 1.66 4.55 7.66
CA THR A 101 2.30 3.25 7.56
C THR A 101 3.66 3.31 6.85
N MET A 102 3.82 4.13 5.80
CA MET A 102 5.11 4.29 5.14
C MET A 102 6.20 4.82 6.08
N ALA A 103 5.87 5.82 6.90
CA ALA A 103 6.81 6.34 7.90
C ALA A 103 7.17 5.28 8.96
N THR A 104 6.24 4.40 9.29
CA THR A 104 6.48 3.27 10.19
C THR A 104 7.45 2.28 9.57
N ILE A 105 7.23 1.87 8.31
CA ILE A 105 8.12 0.97 7.57
C ILE A 105 9.54 1.55 7.50
N VAL A 106 9.68 2.83 7.11
CA VAL A 106 10.99 3.50 7.03
C VAL A 106 11.75 3.43 8.35
N LYS A 107 11.06 3.57 9.48
CA LYS A 107 11.69 3.50 10.81
C LYS A 107 12.02 2.08 11.23
N GLU A 108 11.08 1.14 11.08
CA GLU A 108 11.25 -0.24 11.54
C GLU A 108 12.26 -1.02 10.70
N GLU A 109 12.25 -0.80 9.38
CA GLU A 109 13.18 -1.46 8.45
C GLU A 109 14.49 -0.68 8.26
N HIS A 110 14.67 0.43 8.99
CA HIS A 110 15.85 1.29 8.91
C HIS A 110 16.21 1.75 7.49
N LEU A 111 15.17 2.04 6.69
CA LEU A 111 15.34 2.43 5.29
C LEU A 111 15.93 3.84 5.19
N ASP A 112 16.76 4.04 4.17
CA ASP A 112 17.30 5.36 3.85
C ASP A 112 16.33 6.10 2.92
N LYS A 113 16.65 6.30 1.65
CA LYS A 113 15.74 6.91 0.68
C LYS A 113 14.89 5.85 -0.01
N VAL A 114 13.60 6.12 -0.11
CA VAL A 114 12.62 5.21 -0.71
C VAL A 114 11.82 5.90 -1.80
N PHE A 115 11.48 5.16 -2.84
CA PHE A 115 10.35 5.51 -3.69
C PHE A 115 9.06 5.22 -2.92
N ILE A 116 8.09 6.12 -3.03
CA ILE A 116 6.76 5.94 -2.45
C ILE A 116 5.74 5.96 -3.58
N GLY A 117 4.65 5.26 -3.42
CA GLY A 117 3.65 5.25 -4.46
C GLY A 117 2.43 4.40 -4.16
N GLY A 118 1.54 4.32 -5.13
CA GLY A 118 0.35 3.51 -5.02
C GLY A 118 -0.52 3.54 -6.25
N HIS A 119 -1.51 2.67 -6.25
CA HIS A 119 -2.52 2.57 -7.29
C HIS A 119 -3.82 3.27 -6.87
N SER A 120 -4.41 4.07 -7.75
CA SER A 120 -5.71 4.72 -7.52
C SER A 120 -5.72 5.47 -6.17
N LEU A 121 -6.64 5.18 -5.25
CA LEU A 121 -6.71 5.81 -3.92
C LEU A 121 -5.41 5.62 -3.10
N GLY A 122 -4.69 4.51 -3.29
CA GLY A 122 -3.38 4.30 -2.65
C GLY A 122 -2.34 5.32 -3.07
N GLY A 123 -2.35 5.76 -4.34
CA GLY A 123 -1.48 6.83 -4.81
C GLY A 123 -1.83 8.18 -4.17
N VAL A 124 -3.11 8.49 -3.99
CA VAL A 124 -3.54 9.70 -3.26
C VAL A 124 -3.01 9.68 -1.82
N VAL A 125 -3.16 8.57 -1.10
CA VAL A 125 -2.64 8.43 0.27
C VAL A 125 -1.12 8.58 0.30
N SER A 126 -0.41 8.00 -0.69
CA SER A 126 1.05 8.16 -0.80
C SER A 126 1.47 9.63 -0.93
N THR A 127 0.72 10.46 -1.66
CA THR A 127 1.03 11.89 -1.77
C THR A 127 0.82 12.63 -0.45
N VAL A 128 -0.18 12.24 0.34
CA VAL A 128 -0.41 12.81 1.67
C VAL A 128 0.75 12.47 2.62
N GLU A 129 1.27 11.24 2.57
CA GLU A 129 2.43 10.83 3.39
C GLU A 129 3.76 11.37 2.86
N ALA A 130 3.84 11.75 1.58
CA ALA A 130 5.06 12.28 0.96
C ALA A 130 5.65 13.42 1.78
N LYS A 131 4.84 14.39 2.18
CA LYS A 131 5.28 15.55 2.95
C LYS A 131 6.00 15.17 4.25
N GLN A 132 5.44 14.24 5.02
CA GLN A 132 6.06 13.76 6.25
C GLN A 132 7.40 13.07 5.99
N LEU A 133 7.48 12.28 4.93
CA LEU A 133 8.70 11.56 4.56
C LEU A 133 9.76 12.49 3.95
N GLU A 134 9.36 13.55 3.25
CA GLU A 134 10.25 14.60 2.77
C GLU A 134 10.89 15.38 3.92
N GLU A 135 10.12 15.75 4.95
CA GLU A 135 10.63 16.36 6.18
C GLU A 135 11.69 15.48 6.88
N MET A 136 11.58 14.16 6.73
CA MET A 136 12.57 13.18 7.20
C MET A 136 13.74 12.97 6.22
N ASN A 137 13.74 13.63 5.04
CA ASN A 137 14.67 13.40 3.93
C ASN A 137 14.70 11.93 3.45
N LYS A 138 13.53 11.29 3.40
CA LYS A 138 13.39 9.86 3.09
C LYS A 138 12.81 9.57 1.70
N VAL A 139 12.32 10.56 0.97
CA VAL A 139 11.72 10.38 -0.37
C VAL A 139 12.80 10.44 -1.44
N ALA A 140 12.84 9.40 -2.30
CA ALA A 140 13.62 9.36 -3.53
C ALA A 140 12.80 9.77 -4.76
N GLY A 141 11.49 9.51 -4.74
CA GLY A 141 10.55 9.87 -5.79
C GLY A 141 9.16 9.30 -5.53
N LEU A 142 8.18 9.72 -6.33
CA LEU A 142 6.77 9.35 -6.23
C LEU A 142 6.34 8.58 -7.48
N ILE A 143 5.64 7.45 -7.30
CA ILE A 143 5.14 6.59 -8.38
C ILE A 143 3.63 6.45 -8.27
N LEU A 144 2.90 7.04 -9.22
CA LEU A 144 1.45 7.05 -9.25
C LEU A 144 0.92 6.18 -10.39
N LEU A 145 0.23 5.08 -10.05
CA LEU A 145 -0.39 4.19 -11.02
C LEU A 145 -1.91 4.45 -11.04
N ALA A 146 -2.41 4.94 -12.19
CA ALA A 146 -3.81 5.33 -12.34
C ALA A 146 -4.30 6.22 -11.17
N SER A 147 -3.46 7.17 -10.77
CA SER A 147 -3.68 8.06 -9.63
C SER A 147 -3.17 9.47 -9.95
N TYR A 148 -3.50 10.40 -9.07
CA TYR A 148 -3.08 11.81 -9.14
C TYR A 148 -2.81 12.30 -7.72
N PRO A 149 -1.98 13.35 -7.58
CA PRO A 149 -1.72 13.97 -6.28
C PRO A 149 -3.00 14.52 -5.67
N ASP A 150 -3.10 14.48 -4.35
CA ASP A 150 -4.12 15.26 -3.64
C ASP A 150 -3.89 16.75 -3.89
N GLN A 151 -4.97 17.49 -4.20
CA GLN A 151 -4.89 18.93 -4.55
C GLN A 151 -4.35 19.82 -3.42
N SER A 152 -4.42 19.34 -2.19
CA SER A 152 -3.90 20.04 -1.02
C SER A 152 -2.42 19.75 -0.74
N THR A 153 -1.82 18.79 -1.43
CA THR A 153 -0.44 18.37 -1.23
C THR A 153 0.46 19.04 -2.26
N ASP A 154 1.36 19.89 -1.80
CA ASP A 154 2.43 20.46 -2.62
C ASP A 154 3.53 19.40 -2.80
N ILE A 155 3.71 18.94 -4.03
CA ILE A 155 4.73 17.96 -4.43
C ILE A 155 5.66 18.55 -5.50
N SER A 156 5.74 19.89 -5.59
CA SER A 156 6.52 20.57 -6.63
C SER A 156 8.01 20.21 -6.59
N ASP A 157 8.53 19.86 -5.41
CA ASP A 157 9.91 19.49 -5.20
C ASP A 157 10.15 17.97 -5.24
N THR A 158 9.09 17.17 -5.40
CA THR A 158 9.18 15.70 -5.44
C THR A 158 9.39 15.23 -6.87
N GLN A 159 10.36 14.35 -7.12
CA GLN A 159 10.50 13.66 -8.41
C GLN A 159 9.31 12.70 -8.63
N ILE A 160 8.64 12.82 -9.77
CA ILE A 160 7.49 11.99 -10.15
C ILE A 160 7.91 11.09 -11.32
#